data_f143914ee051644c90ea1fac030a0877
#
_entry.id   f143914ee051644c90ea1fac030a0877
#
_cell.length_a   1.000
_cell.length_b   1.000
_cell.length_c   1.000
_cell.angle_alpha   90.00
_cell.angle_beta   90.00
_cell.angle_gamma   90.00
#
_symmetry.space_group_name_H-M   'P 1'
#
loop_
_entity.id
_entity.type
_entity.pdbx_description
1 polymer ?
#
loop_
_entity_poly.entity_id
_entity_poly.type
_entity_poly.pdbx_seq_one_letter_code
_entity_poly.pdbx_strand_id
1 'polypeptide(L)'
;MKKTFLILAPLSMLALAACNKSETPAADAGADATTAAATAEPLPMPPSITASNTYRCADSTVLHVDYLGKNEAADIRVGEKTAAAVRVNAPKAEAGATEAPAGPMKSEDGKTSLSGSGAQINVKLADKGAQSCKGN
;
A
#
# COMPACT_ATOMS: atom_id res chain seq x y z
N MET A 1 -47.50 -0.43 -12.28
CA MET A 1 -47.32 -1.73 -12.97
C MET A 1 -46.16 -2.45 -12.25
N LYS A 2 -46.53 -3.43 -11.44
CA LYS A 2 -45.63 -4.23 -10.64
C LYS A 2 -45.05 -5.34 -11.52
N LYS A 3 -43.73 -5.42 -11.69
CA LYS A 3 -43.08 -6.60 -12.29
C LYS A 3 -42.18 -7.23 -11.23
N THR A 4 -42.74 -8.24 -10.61
CA THR A 4 -42.09 -9.22 -9.75
C THR A 4 -41.24 -10.13 -10.64
N PHE A 5 -39.92 -10.13 -10.46
CA PHE A 5 -39.04 -11.17 -11.00
C PHE A 5 -38.57 -12.06 -9.87
N LEU A 6 -39.18 -13.20 -9.79
CA LEU A 6 -38.70 -14.38 -9.09
C LEU A 6 -37.63 -15.02 -9.96
N ILE A 7 -36.40 -15.13 -9.46
CA ILE A 7 -35.41 -16.01 -10.05
C ILE A 7 -34.79 -16.86 -8.94
N LEU A 8 -35.07 -18.11 -9.14
CA LEU A 8 -34.57 -19.33 -8.49
C LEU A 8 -33.06 -19.34 -8.24
N ALA A 9 -32.70 -19.84 -7.08
CA ALA A 9 -31.37 -20.29 -6.76
C ALA A 9 -31.01 -21.62 -7.45
N PRO A 10 -29.75 -21.90 -7.70
CA PRO A 10 -29.26 -23.25 -7.49
C PRO A 10 -28.16 -23.30 -6.43
N LEU A 11 -28.41 -24.15 -5.49
CA LEU A 11 -27.52 -24.80 -4.55
C LEU A 11 -26.40 -25.51 -5.33
N SER A 12 -25.17 -25.19 -5.07
CA SER A 12 -24.02 -26.02 -5.46
C SER A 12 -23.10 -26.25 -4.26
N MET A 13 -23.32 -27.40 -3.64
CA MET A 13 -22.34 -28.09 -2.81
C MET A 13 -21.20 -28.58 -3.70
N LEU A 14 -19.98 -28.52 -3.24
CA LEU A 14 -18.89 -29.51 -3.40
C LEU A 14 -17.67 -28.97 -2.63
N ALA A 15 -17.39 -29.64 -1.56
CA ALA A 15 -16.49 -30.76 -1.34
C ALA A 15 -15.07 -30.34 -0.96
N LEU A 16 -14.79 -30.62 0.30
CA LEU A 16 -13.50 -30.69 0.97
C LEU A 16 -12.52 -31.59 0.21
N ALA A 17 -11.31 -31.14 0.03
CA ALA A 17 -10.15 -32.02 -0.05
C ALA A 17 -9.05 -31.45 0.84
N ALA A 18 -9.03 -31.93 2.06
CA ALA A 18 -7.88 -31.89 2.93
C ALA A 18 -6.86 -32.92 2.40
N CYS A 19 -5.67 -32.50 2.12
CA CYS A 19 -4.50 -33.34 2.06
C CYS A 19 -3.35 -32.64 2.77
N ASN A 20 -3.35 -32.86 4.05
CA ASN A 20 -2.17 -32.74 4.87
C ASN A 20 -1.49 -34.09 4.86
N LYS A 21 -0.26 -34.19 4.39
CA LYS A 21 0.66 -35.24 4.83
C LYS A 21 2.10 -34.76 4.71
N SER A 22 2.61 -34.34 5.85
CA SER A 22 4.03 -34.40 6.18
C SER A 22 4.48 -35.86 6.14
N GLU A 23 5.44 -36.15 5.31
CA GLU A 23 6.32 -37.30 5.51
C GLU A 23 7.75 -36.87 5.31
N THR A 24 8.45 -36.86 6.41
CA THR A 24 9.91 -36.79 6.48
C THR A 24 10.45 -38.17 6.05
N PRO A 25 11.42 -38.26 5.19
CA PRO A 25 12.37 -39.36 5.22
C PRO A 25 13.71 -38.90 5.78
N ALA A 26 14.19 -39.72 6.69
CA ALA A 26 15.52 -39.62 7.28
C ALA A 26 16.60 -40.06 6.30
N ALA A 27 17.73 -39.38 6.44
CA ALA A 27 19.11 -39.82 6.25
C ALA A 27 19.49 -40.71 5.01
N ASP A 28 20.35 -40.19 4.18
CA ASP A 28 21.66 -40.85 3.99
C ASP A 28 22.72 -39.85 3.50
N ALA A 29 23.94 -40.17 3.83
CA ALA A 29 25.12 -39.38 3.82
C ALA A 29 25.70 -39.10 2.41
N GLY A 30 26.42 -37.97 2.31
CA GLY A 30 27.61 -37.88 1.48
C GLY A 30 27.51 -36.97 0.26
N ALA A 31 28.06 -35.81 0.38
CA ALA A 31 29.08 -35.26 -0.51
C ALA A 31 29.22 -33.75 -0.24
N ASP A 32 30.42 -33.45 0.19
CA ASP A 32 31.13 -32.20 0.10
C ASP A 32 30.68 -31.35 -1.13
N ALA A 33 29.95 -30.26 -0.85
CA ALA A 33 29.83 -29.17 -1.77
C ALA A 33 29.98 -27.89 -0.93
N THR A 34 31.19 -27.40 -0.93
CA THR A 34 31.55 -26.06 -0.52
C THR A 34 30.69 -25.06 -1.31
N THR A 35 29.46 -24.86 -0.84
CA THR A 35 28.64 -23.76 -1.34
C THR A 35 29.13 -22.50 -0.66
N ALA A 36 29.88 -21.71 -1.39
CA ALA A 36 30.18 -20.35 -1.01
C ALA A 36 28.85 -19.70 -0.59
N ALA A 37 28.74 -19.40 0.69
CA ALA A 37 27.68 -18.58 1.22
C ALA A 37 27.81 -17.21 0.56
N ALA A 38 27.07 -17.03 -0.54
CA ALA A 38 26.83 -15.69 -1.05
C ALA A 38 26.16 -14.95 0.11
N THR A 39 26.90 -14.00 0.67
CA THR A 39 26.37 -13.03 1.63
C THR A 39 25.29 -12.26 0.89
N ALA A 40 24.05 -12.74 0.96
CA ALA A 40 22.90 -12.02 0.47
C ALA A 40 22.83 -10.75 1.32
N GLU A 41 23.09 -9.61 0.71
CA GLU A 41 22.81 -8.32 1.35
C GLU A 41 21.35 -8.35 1.81
N PRO A 42 21.06 -7.95 3.08
CA PRO A 42 19.70 -7.93 3.58
C PRO A 42 18.86 -7.06 2.65
N LEU A 43 17.90 -7.67 1.97
CA LEU A 43 16.94 -6.92 1.17
C LEU A 43 16.25 -5.91 2.08
N PRO A 44 16.20 -4.62 1.72
CA PRO A 44 15.55 -3.62 2.54
C PRO A 44 14.09 -4.01 2.73
N MET A 45 13.69 -4.21 3.99
CA MET A 45 12.30 -4.49 4.31
C MET A 45 11.42 -3.33 3.84
N PRO A 46 10.26 -3.62 3.22
CA PRO A 46 9.35 -2.57 2.82
C PRO A 46 8.93 -1.75 4.04
N PRO A 47 8.80 -0.42 3.91
CA PRO A 47 8.42 0.44 5.02
C PRO A 47 7.03 0.04 5.55
N SER A 48 6.91 -0.04 6.87
CA SER A 48 5.65 -0.36 7.53
C SER A 48 4.65 0.79 7.45
N ILE A 49 3.36 0.45 7.37
CA ILE A 49 2.28 1.45 7.47
C ILE A 49 2.21 1.92 8.93
N THR A 50 2.32 3.22 9.14
CA THR A 50 2.28 3.86 10.46
C THR A 50 0.94 4.50 10.75
N ALA A 51 0.23 4.96 9.73
CA ALA A 51 -1.12 5.52 9.86
C ALA A 51 -1.90 5.33 8.55
N SER A 52 -3.21 5.11 8.68
CA SER A 52 -4.15 5.03 7.56
C SER A 52 -5.30 6.00 7.80
N ASN A 53 -5.50 6.94 6.91
CA ASN A 53 -6.52 7.96 7.03
C ASN A 53 -7.39 8.01 5.76
N THR A 54 -8.65 8.39 5.97
CA THR A 54 -9.57 8.65 4.86
C THR A 54 -9.87 10.15 4.83
N TYR A 55 -9.77 10.74 3.66
CA TYR A 55 -9.99 12.17 3.44
C TYR A 55 -11.10 12.38 2.41
N ARG A 56 -11.85 13.47 2.61
CA ARG A 56 -12.78 13.97 1.61
C ARG A 56 -12.31 15.33 1.12
N CYS A 57 -12.12 15.44 -0.18
CA CYS A 57 -11.64 16.65 -0.83
C CYS A 57 -12.78 17.62 -1.18
N ALA A 58 -12.45 18.84 -1.52
CA ALA A 58 -13.41 19.89 -1.86
C ALA A 58 -14.32 19.52 -3.05
N ASP A 59 -13.81 18.72 -3.98
CA ASP A 59 -14.56 18.19 -5.13
C ASP A 59 -15.35 16.89 -4.83
N SER A 60 -15.49 16.55 -3.55
CA SER A 60 -16.13 15.31 -3.07
C SER A 60 -15.35 14.02 -3.36
N THR A 61 -14.15 14.09 -3.90
CA THR A 61 -13.28 12.94 -4.07
C THR A 61 -12.90 12.37 -2.69
N VAL A 62 -12.98 11.05 -2.55
CA VAL A 62 -12.52 10.34 -1.36
C VAL A 62 -11.11 9.83 -1.63
N LEU A 63 -10.24 10.03 -0.66
CA LEU A 63 -8.86 9.54 -0.69
C LEU A 63 -8.60 8.65 0.52
N HIS A 64 -7.97 7.51 0.27
CA HIS A 64 -7.39 6.68 1.32
C HIS A 64 -5.88 6.84 1.27
N VAL A 65 -5.31 7.27 2.37
CA VAL A 65 -3.87 7.57 2.47
C VAL A 65 -3.26 6.72 3.56
N ASP A 66 -2.33 5.85 3.16
CA ASP A 66 -1.51 5.05 4.07
C ASP A 66 -0.13 5.70 4.18
N TYR A 67 0.20 6.21 5.36
CA TYR A 67 1.51 6.78 5.63
C TYR A 67 2.50 5.68 6.00
N LEU A 68 3.70 5.76 5.45
CA LEU A 68 4.75 4.76 5.57
C LEU A 68 5.96 5.32 6.31
N GLY A 69 6.55 4.49 7.17
CA GLY A 69 7.69 4.90 7.97
C GLY A 69 7.34 6.09 8.87
N LYS A 70 8.25 7.00 9.05
CA LYS A 70 8.02 8.26 9.78
C LYS A 70 7.55 9.38 8.85
N ASN A 71 6.52 9.14 8.04
CA ASN A 71 6.07 10.01 6.96
C ASN A 71 7.12 10.17 5.84
N GLU A 72 7.90 9.15 5.61
CA GLU A 72 8.90 9.10 4.53
C GLU A 72 8.24 8.89 3.17
N ALA A 73 7.09 8.22 3.16
CA ALA A 73 6.28 8.03 1.98
C ALA A 73 4.81 7.91 2.35
N ALA A 74 3.93 8.00 1.35
CA ALA A 74 2.52 7.69 1.50
C ALA A 74 1.98 7.03 0.23
N ASP A 75 1.05 6.11 0.41
CA ASP A 75 0.29 5.48 -0.66
C ASP A 75 -1.11 6.09 -0.72
N ILE A 76 -1.44 6.72 -1.83
CA ILE A 76 -2.72 7.41 -2.05
C ILE A 76 -3.58 6.56 -2.98
N ARG A 77 -4.80 6.22 -2.54
CA ARG A 77 -5.83 5.56 -3.36
C ARG A 77 -7.01 6.48 -3.52
N VAL A 78 -7.51 6.60 -4.72
CA VAL A 78 -8.64 7.48 -5.06
C VAL A 78 -9.91 6.64 -5.16
N GLY A 79 -10.95 7.04 -4.44
CA GLY A 79 -12.26 6.38 -4.42
C GLY A 79 -12.29 5.19 -3.49
N GLU A 80 -11.84 4.02 -3.92
CA GLU A 80 -11.91 2.78 -3.16
C GLU A 80 -10.57 2.39 -2.51
N LYS A 81 -10.64 1.73 -1.36
CA LYS A 81 -9.44 1.23 -0.66
C LYS A 81 -8.65 0.20 -1.47
N THR A 82 -9.31 -0.49 -2.38
CA THR A 82 -8.73 -1.50 -3.25
C THR A 82 -8.19 -0.93 -4.57
N ALA A 83 -8.41 0.36 -4.82
CA ALA A 83 -7.88 1.03 -6.00
C ALA A 83 -6.35 0.99 -6.04
N ALA A 84 -5.79 1.13 -7.24
CA ALA A 84 -4.34 1.21 -7.41
C ALA A 84 -3.78 2.39 -6.60
N ALA A 85 -2.73 2.13 -5.84
CA ALA A 85 -2.08 3.14 -5.04
C ALA A 85 -1.06 3.94 -5.87
N VAL A 86 -1.07 5.24 -5.68
CA VAL A 86 0.01 6.13 -6.15
C VAL A 86 0.92 6.42 -4.98
N ARG A 87 2.17 6.01 -5.07
CA ARG A 87 3.17 6.29 -4.05
C ARG A 87 3.73 7.69 -4.23
N VAL A 88 3.76 8.42 -3.12
CA VAL A 88 4.44 9.71 -3.01
C VAL A 88 5.52 9.61 -1.94
N ASN A 89 6.69 10.14 -2.22
CA ASN A 89 7.85 10.09 -1.32
C ASN A 89 8.15 11.48 -0.80
N ALA A 90 8.56 11.57 0.45
CA ALA A 90 9.10 12.79 1.02
C ALA A 90 10.37 13.20 0.25
N PRO A 91 10.66 14.50 0.18
CA PRO A 91 11.94 14.94 -0.35
C PRO A 91 13.08 14.24 0.42
N LYS A 92 14.10 13.80 -0.29
CA LYS A 92 15.24 13.15 0.35
C LYS A 92 15.96 14.17 1.24
N ALA A 93 16.15 13.84 2.52
CA ALA A 93 16.95 14.67 3.40
C ALA A 93 18.37 14.73 2.84
N GLU A 94 18.96 15.94 2.79
CA GLU A 94 20.38 16.08 2.50
C GLU A 94 21.19 15.44 3.63
N ALA A 95 22.30 14.80 3.26
CA ALA A 95 23.17 14.14 4.23
C ALA A 95 23.65 15.15 5.29
N GLY A 96 23.21 14.94 6.55
CA GLY A 96 23.52 15.82 7.67
C GLY A 96 22.37 16.68 8.19
N ALA A 97 21.21 16.66 7.56
CA ALA A 97 20.03 17.35 8.06
C ALA A 97 19.41 16.58 9.25
N THR A 98 19.31 17.25 10.38
CA THR A 98 18.71 16.69 11.62
C THR A 98 17.18 16.74 11.58
N GLU A 99 16.60 17.44 10.64
CA GLU A 99 15.17 17.67 10.49
C GLU A 99 14.64 17.02 9.21
N ALA A 100 13.43 16.46 9.28
CA ALA A 100 12.78 15.94 8.10
C ALA A 100 12.60 17.07 7.06
N PRO A 101 12.92 16.84 5.77
CA PRO A 101 12.88 17.90 4.79
C PRO A 101 11.46 18.47 4.68
N ALA A 102 11.33 19.77 4.88
CA ALA A 102 10.08 20.50 4.74
C ALA A 102 9.72 20.58 3.26
N GLY A 103 8.70 19.84 2.84
CA GLY A 103 8.22 19.91 1.47
C GLY A 103 7.10 18.91 1.18
N PRO A 104 6.37 19.09 0.09
CA PRO A 104 5.35 18.12 -0.30
C PRO A 104 6.01 16.81 -0.72
N MET A 105 5.40 15.71 -0.29
CA MET A 105 5.70 14.40 -0.86
C MET A 105 5.28 14.39 -2.32
N LYS A 106 6.06 13.76 -3.18
CA LYS A 106 5.80 13.74 -4.63
C LYS A 106 5.88 12.32 -5.16
N SER A 107 5.02 12.02 -6.14
CA SER A 107 5.16 10.79 -6.92
C SER A 107 6.43 10.87 -7.79
N GLU A 108 6.90 9.73 -8.22
CA GLU A 108 8.11 9.62 -9.05
C GLU A 108 8.00 10.43 -10.35
N ASP A 109 6.82 10.46 -10.94
CA ASP A 109 6.51 11.26 -12.13
C ASP A 109 6.25 12.76 -11.83
N GLY A 110 6.23 13.16 -10.54
CA GLY A 110 5.98 14.53 -10.10
C GLY A 110 4.56 15.05 -10.31
N LYS A 111 3.64 14.23 -10.83
CA LYS A 111 2.26 14.64 -11.15
C LYS A 111 1.35 14.67 -9.93
N THR A 112 1.61 13.79 -8.97
CA THR A 112 0.87 13.72 -7.71
C THR A 112 1.73 14.26 -6.58
N SER A 113 1.15 15.09 -5.72
CA SER A 113 1.82 15.57 -4.52
C SER A 113 0.88 15.63 -3.33
N LEU A 114 1.45 15.44 -2.14
CA LEU A 114 0.76 15.44 -0.85
C LEU A 114 1.50 16.33 0.12
N SER A 115 0.79 17.25 0.76
CA SER A 115 1.31 18.08 1.85
C SER A 115 0.42 17.96 3.07
N GLY A 116 1.04 17.84 4.24
CA GLY A 116 0.36 17.71 5.51
C GLY A 116 0.05 16.26 5.87
N SER A 117 -0.28 16.09 7.14
CA SER A 117 -0.73 14.85 7.75
C SER A 117 -1.72 15.18 8.86
N GLY A 118 -2.62 14.26 9.21
CA GLY A 118 -3.61 14.50 10.25
C GLY A 118 -4.96 14.95 9.71
N ALA A 119 -5.61 15.95 10.36
CA ALA A 119 -6.99 16.31 10.07
C ALA A 119 -7.23 16.96 8.70
N GLN A 120 -6.22 17.58 8.13
CA GLN A 120 -6.31 18.26 6.84
C GLN A 120 -5.03 18.07 6.04
N ILE A 121 -5.20 17.83 4.74
CA ILE A 121 -4.11 17.67 3.79
C ILE A 121 -4.39 18.51 2.55
N ASN A 122 -3.33 18.88 1.84
CA ASN A 122 -3.42 19.42 0.49
C ASN A 122 -2.84 18.38 -0.48
N VAL A 123 -3.61 18.06 -1.50
CA VAL A 123 -3.23 17.06 -2.49
C VAL A 123 -3.39 17.61 -3.88
N LYS A 124 -2.44 17.29 -4.74
CA LYS A 124 -2.55 17.46 -6.19
C LYS A 124 -2.53 16.07 -6.80
N LEU A 125 -3.55 15.71 -7.54
CA LEU A 125 -3.62 14.47 -8.30
C LEU A 125 -3.22 14.71 -9.75
N ALA A 126 -2.74 13.68 -10.44
CA ALA A 126 -2.28 13.76 -11.82
C ALA A 126 -3.32 14.39 -12.76
N ASP A 127 -4.59 14.05 -12.56
CA ASP A 127 -5.70 14.45 -13.44
C ASP A 127 -6.51 15.64 -12.87
N LYS A 128 -6.12 16.15 -11.70
CA LYS A 128 -6.85 17.22 -11.00
C LYS A 128 -5.90 18.26 -10.45
N GLY A 129 -6.39 19.48 -10.29
CA GLY A 129 -5.66 20.55 -9.64
C GLY A 129 -5.36 20.27 -8.16
N ALA A 130 -4.59 21.16 -7.55
CA ALA A 130 -4.35 21.11 -6.11
C ALA A 130 -5.65 21.42 -5.35
N GLN A 131 -5.94 20.64 -4.32
CA GLN A 131 -7.13 20.77 -3.50
C GLN A 131 -6.88 20.42 -2.05
N SER A 132 -7.69 21.02 -1.18
CA SER A 132 -7.68 20.69 0.25
C SER A 132 -8.65 19.55 0.54
N CYS A 133 -8.22 18.62 1.37
CA CYS A 133 -9.01 17.48 1.78
C CYS A 133 -9.02 17.40 3.31
N LYS A 134 -10.17 17.09 3.89
CA LYS A 134 -10.36 16.96 5.34
C LYS A 134 -10.45 15.48 5.70
N GLY A 135 -9.76 15.11 6.77
CA GLY A 135 -9.86 13.79 7.39
C GLY A 135 -11.22 13.60 8.04
N ASN A 136 -11.67 12.36 8.02
CA ASN A 136 -12.94 11.97 8.63
C ASN A 136 -12.67 11.39 10.01
#